data_96ec01bcc52ddefc47f5292df9cbec5a
#
_entry.id   96ec01bcc52ddefc47f5292df9cbec5a
#
_cell.length_a   1.000
_cell.length_b   1.000
_cell.length_c   1.000
_cell.angle_alpha   90.00
_cell.angle_beta   90.00
_cell.angle_gamma   90.00
#
_symmetry.space_group_name_H-M   'P 1'
#
loop_
_entity.id
_entity.type
_entity.pdbx_description
1 polymer ?
#
loop_
_entity_poly.entity_id
_entity_poly.type
_entity_poly.pdbx_seq_one_letter_code
_entity_poly.pdbx_strand_id
1 'polypeptide(L)'
;LAAAYQVSRQTVRKALAILEQEGYIYAMHGKGTFVSERLRPGHKSHNIAVVTTYLSDYIFPRVIQGIDDVLTAEGYSILLKNTHNSRSQEARCLEELLQKDIDGVIIEPSKSQISCRHLHLYEQLESYGIPYVFIQGCFDRMEDRPQVLMDDCRGGYMITKYLLDNGHRSIAGIFKADDIQGQNRHRGYVQALQEAGMLYDPDKVIWFHTEDRKVHPREGILRLLAKGISLDAVVCYNDQIAMQIIPALASRGIRVPEDISVTGYDNSCMAMGDGFHLTTIVHPQEKLGEMAAQLLLSLLRGETLQPEQSKILIQPELVVGNSCCGIFTSKYTTC
;
A
#
# COMPACT_ATOMS: atom_id res chain seq x y z
N LEU A 1 -36.94 -8.76 -30.85
CA LEU A 1 -37.03 -8.14 -29.52
C LEU A 1 -38.32 -7.40 -29.33
N ALA A 2 -38.68 -6.33 -30.17
CA ALA A 2 -39.89 -5.55 -29.98
C ALA A 2 -41.16 -6.40 -29.95
N ALA A 3 -41.31 -7.35 -30.87
CA ALA A 3 -42.45 -8.26 -30.93
C ALA A 3 -42.45 -9.28 -29.78
N ALA A 4 -41.27 -9.82 -29.41
CA ALA A 4 -41.12 -10.82 -28.35
C ALA A 4 -41.48 -10.27 -26.97
N TYR A 5 -41.17 -9.00 -26.72
CA TYR A 5 -41.37 -8.35 -25.41
C TYR A 5 -42.58 -7.36 -25.43
N GLN A 6 -43.33 -7.32 -26.53
CA GLN A 6 -44.55 -6.45 -26.72
C GLN A 6 -44.29 -4.96 -26.38
N VAL A 7 -43.12 -4.44 -26.73
CA VAL A 7 -42.70 -3.07 -26.49
C VAL A 7 -42.42 -2.32 -27.79
N SER A 8 -42.37 -0.99 -27.72
CA SER A 8 -42.11 -0.16 -28.91
C SER A 8 -40.64 -0.35 -29.38
N ARG A 9 -40.41 -0.15 -30.69
CA ARG A 9 -39.05 -0.14 -31.25
C ARG A 9 -38.14 0.91 -30.57
N GLN A 10 -38.73 2.02 -30.13
CA GLN A 10 -38.00 3.08 -29.43
C GLN A 10 -37.57 2.64 -28.03
N THR A 11 -38.41 1.89 -27.31
CA THR A 11 -38.07 1.28 -26.01
C THR A 11 -36.91 0.29 -26.16
N VAL A 12 -36.99 -0.57 -27.19
CA VAL A 12 -35.86 -1.51 -27.47
C VAL A 12 -34.56 -0.75 -27.76
N ARG A 13 -34.61 0.29 -28.59
CA ARG A 13 -33.42 1.10 -28.91
C ARG A 13 -32.81 1.75 -27.65
N LYS A 14 -33.66 2.31 -26.77
CA LYS A 14 -33.16 2.87 -25.48
C LYS A 14 -32.54 1.82 -24.60
N ALA A 15 -33.18 0.66 -24.46
CA ALA A 15 -32.64 -0.45 -23.68
C ALA A 15 -31.28 -0.95 -24.24
N LEU A 16 -31.21 -1.12 -25.58
CA LEU A 16 -29.92 -1.51 -26.20
C LEU A 16 -28.82 -0.46 -26.03
N ALA A 17 -29.17 0.84 -26.13
CA ALA A 17 -28.21 1.91 -25.90
C ALA A 17 -27.68 1.92 -24.46
N ILE A 18 -28.53 1.64 -23.46
CA ILE A 18 -28.11 1.49 -22.06
C ILE A 18 -27.20 0.27 -21.92
N LEU A 19 -27.58 -0.89 -22.44
CA LEU A 19 -26.79 -2.10 -22.39
C LEU A 19 -25.42 -1.95 -23.11
N GLU A 20 -25.40 -1.18 -24.20
CA GLU A 20 -24.16 -0.85 -24.91
C GLU A 20 -23.29 0.11 -24.10
N GLN A 21 -23.87 1.12 -23.49
CA GLN A 21 -23.19 2.07 -22.59
C GLN A 21 -22.62 1.36 -21.35
N GLU A 22 -23.35 0.39 -20.82
CA GLU A 22 -22.92 -0.45 -19.69
C GLU A 22 -21.99 -1.59 -20.11
N GLY A 23 -21.70 -1.73 -21.43
CA GLY A 23 -20.76 -2.71 -21.97
C GLY A 23 -21.26 -4.16 -21.97
N TYR A 24 -22.55 -4.39 -21.80
CA TYR A 24 -23.16 -5.74 -21.93
C TYR A 24 -23.25 -6.22 -23.38
N ILE A 25 -23.37 -5.28 -24.32
CA ILE A 25 -23.45 -5.56 -25.74
C ILE A 25 -22.59 -4.56 -26.51
N TYR A 26 -22.23 -4.93 -27.75
CA TYR A 26 -21.58 -4.02 -28.68
C TYR A 26 -22.22 -4.12 -30.08
N ALA A 27 -22.29 -2.99 -30.78
CA ALA A 27 -22.82 -2.93 -32.12
C ALA A 27 -21.69 -3.01 -33.14
N MET A 28 -21.78 -3.91 -34.12
CA MET A 28 -20.92 -3.95 -35.28
C MET A 28 -21.69 -3.45 -36.50
N HIS A 29 -21.16 -2.40 -37.12
CA HIS A 29 -21.81 -1.81 -38.29
C HIS A 29 -22.04 -2.84 -39.41
N GLY A 30 -23.29 -2.97 -39.87
CA GLY A 30 -23.66 -3.95 -40.90
C GLY A 30 -23.78 -5.40 -40.45
N LYS A 31 -23.39 -5.74 -39.22
CA LYS A 31 -23.42 -7.13 -38.70
C LYS A 31 -24.42 -7.35 -37.56
N GLY A 32 -24.84 -6.28 -36.87
CA GLY A 32 -25.80 -6.38 -35.78
C GLY A 32 -25.22 -6.05 -34.40
N THR A 33 -26.01 -6.37 -33.37
CA THR A 33 -25.62 -6.18 -31.97
C THR A 33 -25.32 -7.56 -31.34
N PHE A 34 -24.20 -7.65 -30.68
CA PHE A 34 -23.66 -8.87 -30.09
C PHE A 34 -23.49 -8.70 -28.56
N VAL A 35 -23.62 -9.80 -27.84
CA VAL A 35 -23.28 -9.84 -26.39
C VAL A 35 -21.78 -9.73 -26.24
N SER A 36 -21.32 -8.93 -25.28
CA SER A 36 -19.88 -8.78 -24.98
C SER A 36 -19.26 -10.13 -24.66
N GLU A 37 -18.10 -10.42 -25.23
CA GLU A 37 -17.42 -11.71 -25.05
C GLU A 37 -17.10 -12.00 -23.58
N ARG A 38 -16.76 -10.97 -22.81
CA ARG A 38 -16.52 -11.08 -21.37
C ARG A 38 -17.70 -11.63 -20.54
N LEU A 39 -18.93 -11.53 -21.07
CA LEU A 39 -20.15 -12.04 -20.43
C LEU A 39 -20.49 -13.46 -20.87
N ARG A 40 -19.71 -14.08 -21.73
CA ARG A 40 -19.92 -15.47 -22.13
C ARG A 40 -19.53 -16.39 -20.96
N PRO A 41 -20.39 -17.32 -20.57
CA PRO A 41 -20.04 -18.30 -19.54
C PRO A 41 -18.74 -19.03 -19.88
N GLY A 42 -17.78 -19.03 -18.95
CA GLY A 42 -16.48 -19.69 -19.12
C GLY A 42 -15.47 -18.91 -19.98
N HIS A 43 -15.78 -17.69 -20.44
CA HIS A 43 -14.79 -16.83 -21.10
C HIS A 43 -13.67 -16.45 -20.10
N LYS A 44 -12.44 -16.59 -20.53
CA LYS A 44 -11.24 -16.12 -19.82
C LYS A 44 -10.38 -15.33 -20.79
N SER A 45 -10.07 -14.12 -20.40
CA SER A 45 -9.17 -13.24 -21.17
C SER A 45 -7.69 -13.58 -20.94
N HIS A 46 -7.40 -14.26 -19.83
CA HIS A 46 -6.04 -14.48 -19.30
C HIS A 46 -5.27 -13.18 -19.04
N ASN A 47 -5.98 -12.08 -18.75
CA ASN A 47 -5.41 -10.79 -18.38
C ASN A 47 -5.79 -10.44 -16.95
N ILE A 48 -4.80 -10.15 -16.12
CA ILE A 48 -4.99 -9.63 -14.77
C ILE A 48 -4.47 -8.19 -14.72
N ALA A 49 -5.28 -7.28 -14.21
CA ALA A 49 -4.83 -5.92 -13.97
C ALA A 49 -4.09 -5.81 -12.63
N VAL A 50 -2.93 -5.17 -12.63
CA VAL A 50 -2.17 -4.83 -11.42
C VAL A 50 -2.09 -3.31 -11.34
N VAL A 51 -2.78 -2.74 -10.35
CA VAL A 51 -2.91 -1.30 -10.12
C VAL A 51 -2.11 -0.96 -8.87
N THR A 52 -1.04 -0.20 -9.02
CA THR A 52 -0.18 0.19 -7.90
C THR A 52 -0.03 1.71 -7.81
N THR A 53 0.38 2.19 -6.65
CA THR A 53 0.63 3.62 -6.45
C THR A 53 1.90 4.08 -7.16
N TYR A 54 2.89 3.18 -7.34
CA TYR A 54 4.11 3.41 -8.10
C TYR A 54 4.51 2.12 -8.82
N LEU A 55 5.27 2.20 -9.94
CA LEU A 55 5.72 1.02 -10.70
C LEU A 55 7.21 0.75 -10.53
N SER A 56 8.02 1.78 -10.71
CA SER A 56 9.49 1.65 -10.81
C SER A 56 10.22 2.13 -9.57
N ASP A 57 9.50 2.57 -8.55
CA ASP A 57 10.08 3.19 -7.37
C ASP A 57 10.03 2.24 -6.18
N TYR A 58 11.12 2.16 -5.43
CA TYR A 58 11.24 1.62 -4.10
C TYR A 58 10.95 0.09 -4.00
N ILE A 59 9.84 -0.32 -3.34
CA ILE A 59 9.50 -1.73 -3.11
C ILE A 59 8.68 -2.35 -4.24
N PHE A 60 8.04 -1.53 -5.09
CA PHE A 60 7.05 -2.00 -6.06
C PHE A 60 7.58 -2.95 -7.12
N PRO A 61 8.81 -2.79 -7.66
CA PRO A 61 9.33 -3.74 -8.64
C PRO A 61 9.33 -5.18 -8.13
N ARG A 62 9.68 -5.40 -6.85
CA ARG A 62 9.71 -6.74 -6.26
C ARG A 62 8.31 -7.29 -5.95
N VAL A 63 7.37 -6.42 -5.55
CA VAL A 63 5.96 -6.82 -5.39
C VAL A 63 5.38 -7.27 -6.73
N ILE A 64 5.63 -6.47 -7.80
CA ILE A 64 5.18 -6.81 -9.17
C ILE A 64 5.84 -8.10 -9.64
N GLN A 65 7.12 -8.32 -9.35
CA GLN A 65 7.82 -9.56 -9.69
C GLN A 65 7.14 -10.78 -9.05
N GLY A 66 6.83 -10.74 -7.75
CA GLY A 66 6.14 -11.84 -7.07
C GLY A 66 4.74 -12.11 -7.65
N ILE A 67 4.02 -11.06 -8.07
CA ILE A 67 2.74 -11.20 -8.76
C ILE A 67 2.95 -11.87 -10.14
N ASP A 68 3.94 -11.41 -10.91
CA ASP A 68 4.21 -11.87 -12.27
C ASP A 68 4.63 -13.35 -12.29
N ASP A 69 5.52 -13.75 -11.39
CA ASP A 69 6.00 -15.13 -11.29
C ASP A 69 4.85 -16.14 -11.11
N VAL A 70 3.88 -15.81 -10.27
CA VAL A 70 2.71 -16.68 -10.01
C VAL A 70 1.73 -16.64 -11.19
N LEU A 71 1.39 -15.45 -11.70
CA LEU A 71 0.38 -15.31 -12.75
C LEU A 71 0.87 -15.86 -14.10
N THR A 72 2.14 -15.62 -14.45
CA THR A 72 2.74 -16.14 -15.69
C THR A 72 2.80 -17.67 -15.66
N ALA A 73 3.13 -18.29 -14.53
CA ALA A 73 3.12 -19.76 -14.38
C ALA A 73 1.74 -20.38 -14.61
N GLU A 74 0.66 -19.64 -14.34
CA GLU A 74 -0.74 -20.04 -14.57
C GLU A 74 -1.30 -19.56 -15.92
N GLY A 75 -0.45 -19.00 -16.79
CA GLY A 75 -0.81 -18.59 -18.15
C GLY A 75 -1.55 -17.25 -18.24
N TYR A 76 -1.45 -16.40 -17.24
CA TYR A 76 -2.01 -15.05 -17.23
C TYR A 76 -0.97 -14.00 -17.65
N SER A 77 -1.44 -12.95 -18.34
CA SER A 77 -0.67 -11.75 -18.63
C SER A 77 -1.03 -10.62 -17.69
N ILE A 78 -0.08 -9.73 -17.38
CA ILE A 78 -0.30 -8.59 -16.49
C ILE A 78 -0.55 -7.31 -17.27
N LEU A 79 -1.58 -6.55 -16.88
CA LEU A 79 -1.85 -5.19 -17.33
C LEU A 79 -1.49 -4.22 -16.18
N LEU A 80 -0.32 -3.59 -16.27
CA LEU A 80 0.14 -2.65 -15.23
C LEU A 80 -0.53 -1.28 -15.37
N LYS A 81 -0.98 -0.72 -14.23
CA LYS A 81 -1.53 0.63 -14.09
C LYS A 81 -0.88 1.35 -12.92
N ASN A 82 -0.56 2.63 -13.11
CA ASN A 82 0.04 3.48 -12.07
C ASN A 82 -0.91 4.61 -11.69
N THR A 83 -1.25 4.70 -10.41
CA THR A 83 -2.13 5.75 -9.91
C THR A 83 -1.38 6.97 -9.39
N HIS A 84 -0.05 6.90 -9.22
CA HIS A 84 0.76 7.95 -8.56
C HIS A 84 0.20 8.34 -7.18
N ASN A 85 -0.42 7.40 -6.49
CA ASN A 85 -1.16 7.59 -5.24
C ASN A 85 -2.23 8.71 -5.33
N SER A 86 -2.91 8.80 -6.47
CA SER A 86 -3.97 9.76 -6.74
C SER A 86 -5.31 9.05 -6.90
N ARG A 87 -6.29 9.39 -6.06
CA ARG A 87 -7.64 8.81 -6.12
C ARG A 87 -8.35 9.06 -7.45
N SER A 88 -8.12 10.20 -8.08
CA SER A 88 -8.68 10.50 -9.40
C SER A 88 -8.05 9.66 -10.51
N GLN A 89 -6.76 9.36 -10.39
CA GLN A 89 -6.09 8.45 -11.34
C GLN A 89 -6.53 7.00 -11.10
N GLU A 90 -6.72 6.59 -9.85
CA GLU A 90 -7.26 5.27 -9.53
C GLU A 90 -8.65 5.08 -10.15
N ALA A 91 -9.56 6.05 -9.96
CA ALA A 91 -10.88 6.02 -10.58
C ALA A 91 -10.79 5.87 -12.11
N ARG A 92 -9.94 6.68 -12.78
CA ARG A 92 -9.72 6.56 -14.23
C ARG A 92 -9.16 5.20 -14.63
N CYS A 93 -8.21 4.65 -13.86
CA CYS A 93 -7.68 3.32 -14.11
C CYS A 93 -8.78 2.26 -14.03
N LEU A 94 -9.65 2.32 -13.02
CA LEU A 94 -10.78 1.40 -12.88
C LEU A 94 -11.81 1.57 -14.01
N GLU A 95 -12.17 2.81 -14.38
CA GLU A 95 -13.06 3.08 -15.54
C GLU A 95 -12.50 2.49 -16.84
N GLU A 96 -11.18 2.65 -17.09
CA GLU A 96 -10.53 2.07 -18.26
C GLU A 96 -10.50 0.53 -18.20
N LEU A 97 -10.28 -0.06 -17.03
CA LEU A 97 -10.24 -1.50 -16.84
C LEU A 97 -11.62 -2.14 -17.00
N LEU A 98 -12.68 -1.47 -16.56
CA LEU A 98 -14.06 -1.90 -16.80
C LEU A 98 -14.45 -1.98 -18.29
N GLN A 99 -13.72 -1.28 -19.16
CA GLN A 99 -13.90 -1.37 -20.63
C GLN A 99 -12.98 -2.43 -21.27
N LYS A 100 -12.06 -3.04 -20.52
CA LYS A 100 -11.14 -4.06 -21.01
C LYS A 100 -11.62 -5.45 -20.68
N ASP A 101 -11.12 -6.41 -21.43
CA ASP A 101 -11.32 -7.82 -21.15
C ASP A 101 -10.25 -8.28 -20.15
N ILE A 102 -10.62 -8.34 -18.88
CA ILE A 102 -9.77 -8.75 -17.77
C ILE A 102 -10.52 -9.75 -16.89
N ASP A 103 -9.80 -10.67 -16.28
CA ASP A 103 -10.38 -11.70 -15.42
C ASP A 103 -10.36 -11.29 -13.94
N GLY A 104 -9.43 -10.42 -13.54
CA GLY A 104 -9.32 -9.98 -12.14
C GLY A 104 -8.40 -8.78 -11.95
N VAL A 105 -8.35 -8.25 -10.72
CA VAL A 105 -7.56 -7.07 -10.38
C VAL A 105 -6.79 -7.30 -9.05
N ILE A 106 -5.50 -6.97 -9.04
CA ILE A 106 -4.73 -6.78 -7.80
C ILE A 106 -4.51 -5.28 -7.67
N ILE A 107 -4.90 -4.68 -6.54
CA ILE A 107 -4.89 -3.23 -6.41
C ILE A 107 -4.38 -2.75 -5.06
N GLU A 108 -3.43 -1.80 -5.11
CA GLU A 108 -3.06 -0.96 -3.98
C GLU A 108 -3.92 0.31 -4.02
N PRO A 109 -4.80 0.54 -3.01
CA PRO A 109 -5.70 1.69 -3.01
C PRO A 109 -4.94 2.99 -2.75
N SER A 110 -5.21 4.01 -3.56
CA SER A 110 -4.58 5.32 -3.44
C SER A 110 -5.15 6.11 -2.26
N LYS A 111 -4.26 6.63 -1.41
CA LYS A 111 -4.63 7.41 -0.22
C LYS A 111 -5.68 6.69 0.63
N SER A 112 -5.37 5.45 0.98
CA SER A 112 -6.28 4.48 1.61
C SER A 112 -6.87 4.95 2.95
N GLN A 113 -6.24 5.91 3.64
CA GLN A 113 -6.81 6.53 4.85
C GLN A 113 -7.97 7.48 4.55
N ILE A 114 -8.12 7.94 3.33
CA ILE A 114 -9.17 8.88 2.96
C ILE A 114 -10.32 8.11 2.31
N SER A 115 -11.56 8.40 2.73
CA SER A 115 -12.77 7.71 2.23
C SER A 115 -12.81 7.61 0.70
N CYS A 116 -13.09 6.42 0.20
CA CYS A 116 -13.20 6.14 -1.22
C CYS A 116 -14.41 6.90 -1.82
N ARG A 117 -14.18 7.71 -2.86
CA ARG A 117 -15.24 8.45 -3.56
C ARG A 117 -15.75 7.70 -4.81
N HIS A 118 -15.05 6.70 -5.25
CA HIS A 118 -15.36 5.90 -6.45
C HIS A 118 -15.72 4.44 -6.10
N LEU A 119 -16.36 4.25 -4.95
CA LEU A 119 -16.81 2.93 -4.50
C LEU A 119 -17.65 2.21 -5.55
N HIS A 120 -18.48 2.95 -6.28
CA HIS A 120 -19.32 2.43 -7.35
C HIS A 120 -18.53 1.70 -8.46
N LEU A 121 -17.23 2.01 -8.66
CA LEU A 121 -16.40 1.31 -9.64
C LEU A 121 -15.99 -0.08 -9.14
N TYR A 122 -15.77 -0.23 -7.85
CA TYR A 122 -15.55 -1.53 -7.22
C TYR A 122 -16.85 -2.37 -7.24
N GLU A 123 -18.00 -1.75 -6.95
CA GLU A 123 -19.31 -2.40 -7.07
C GLU A 123 -19.60 -2.86 -8.51
N GLN A 124 -19.13 -2.10 -9.51
CA GLN A 124 -19.22 -2.51 -10.92
C GLN A 124 -18.30 -3.71 -11.22
N LEU A 125 -17.05 -3.77 -10.70
CA LEU A 125 -16.22 -4.96 -10.83
C LEU A 125 -16.95 -6.19 -10.26
N GLU A 126 -17.53 -6.06 -9.07
CA GLU A 126 -18.31 -7.15 -8.44
C GLU A 126 -19.51 -7.57 -9.29
N SER A 127 -20.27 -6.59 -9.83
CA SER A 127 -21.43 -6.86 -10.68
C SER A 127 -21.09 -7.54 -12.00
N TYR A 128 -19.85 -7.32 -12.50
CA TYR A 128 -19.34 -7.99 -13.70
C TYR A 128 -18.66 -9.34 -13.38
N GLY A 129 -18.62 -9.73 -12.09
CA GLY A 129 -17.96 -10.97 -11.66
C GLY A 129 -16.44 -10.92 -11.79
N ILE A 130 -15.86 -9.72 -11.77
CA ILE A 130 -14.40 -9.50 -11.80
C ILE A 130 -13.92 -9.42 -10.35
N PRO A 131 -13.27 -10.47 -9.81
CA PRO A 131 -12.73 -10.43 -8.47
C PRO A 131 -11.55 -9.48 -8.36
N TYR A 132 -11.37 -8.90 -7.18
CA TYR A 132 -10.20 -8.10 -6.88
C TYR A 132 -9.62 -8.40 -5.50
N VAL A 133 -8.32 -8.15 -5.36
CA VAL A 133 -7.56 -8.33 -4.11
C VAL A 133 -6.86 -7.03 -3.79
N PHE A 134 -7.08 -6.52 -2.58
CA PHE A 134 -6.31 -5.39 -2.06
C PHE A 134 -4.93 -5.83 -1.59
N ILE A 135 -3.93 -4.99 -1.84
CA ILE A 135 -2.58 -5.14 -1.30
C ILE A 135 -2.17 -3.86 -0.57
N GLN A 136 -1.29 -3.99 0.44
CA GLN A 136 -0.70 -2.88 1.20
C GLN A 136 -1.71 -2.10 2.07
N GLY A 137 -2.95 -2.00 1.69
CA GLY A 137 -4.01 -1.29 2.40
C GLY A 137 -5.38 -1.61 1.82
N CYS A 138 -6.42 -1.20 2.53
CA CYS A 138 -7.80 -1.20 2.03
C CYS A 138 -8.47 0.10 2.43
N PHE A 139 -9.57 0.45 1.78
CA PHE A 139 -10.39 1.59 2.19
C PHE A 139 -11.26 1.24 3.41
N ASP A 140 -11.55 2.25 4.21
CA ASP A 140 -12.63 2.19 5.21
C ASP A 140 -13.93 1.68 4.55
N ARG A 141 -14.65 0.78 5.22
CA ARG A 141 -15.85 0.06 4.74
C ARG A 141 -15.62 -0.99 3.66
N MET A 142 -14.37 -1.34 3.36
CA MET A 142 -14.01 -2.42 2.44
C MET A 142 -13.09 -3.47 3.11
N GLU A 143 -13.03 -3.46 4.44
CA GLU A 143 -12.18 -4.37 5.22
C GLU A 143 -12.65 -5.83 5.16
N ASP A 144 -13.86 -6.07 4.65
CA ASP A 144 -14.42 -7.40 4.40
C ASP A 144 -13.98 -8.01 3.06
N ARG A 145 -13.33 -7.20 2.20
CA ARG A 145 -12.88 -7.64 0.88
C ARG A 145 -11.57 -8.43 0.95
N PRO A 146 -11.29 -9.29 -0.06
CA PRO A 146 -10.04 -10.03 -0.14
C PRO A 146 -8.82 -9.11 -0.11
N GLN A 147 -7.85 -9.43 0.75
CA GLN A 147 -6.71 -8.53 0.96
C GLN A 147 -5.47 -9.25 1.50
N VAL A 148 -4.29 -8.72 1.14
CA VAL A 148 -3.00 -9.13 1.69
C VAL A 148 -2.29 -7.89 2.22
N LEU A 149 -2.20 -7.78 3.53
CA LEU A 149 -1.70 -6.62 4.25
C LEU A 149 -0.55 -7.00 5.18
N MET A 150 0.27 -6.01 5.54
CA MET A 150 1.18 -6.10 6.68
C MET A 150 0.46 -5.73 7.98
N ASP A 151 0.87 -6.34 9.10
CA ASP A 151 0.52 -5.82 10.43
C ASP A 151 1.39 -4.59 10.75
N ASP A 152 1.03 -3.47 10.14
CA ASP A 152 1.73 -2.20 10.29
C ASP A 152 1.67 -1.66 11.72
N CYS A 153 0.60 -1.97 12.46
CA CYS A 153 0.48 -1.59 13.87
C CYS A 153 1.52 -2.33 14.71
N ARG A 154 1.61 -3.63 14.51
CA ARG A 154 2.63 -4.46 15.17
C ARG A 154 4.04 -4.04 14.77
N GLY A 155 4.28 -3.72 13.49
CA GLY A 155 5.58 -3.24 13.00
C GLY A 155 5.98 -1.93 13.63
N GLY A 156 5.08 -0.93 13.68
CA GLY A 156 5.31 0.35 14.36
C GLY A 156 5.57 0.18 15.85
N TYR A 157 4.86 -0.74 16.51
CA TYR A 157 5.11 -1.10 17.89
C TYR A 157 6.50 -1.71 18.09
N MET A 158 6.86 -2.72 17.31
CA MET A 158 8.13 -3.44 17.44
C MET A 158 9.34 -2.52 17.29
N ILE A 159 9.34 -1.66 16.26
CA ILE A 159 10.47 -0.76 16.00
C ILE A 159 10.62 0.31 17.09
N THR A 160 9.50 0.81 17.61
CA THR A 160 9.50 1.80 18.71
C THR A 160 9.93 1.15 20.02
N LYS A 161 9.39 -0.04 20.32
CA LYS A 161 9.79 -0.79 21.51
C LYS A 161 11.29 -1.13 21.51
N TYR A 162 11.85 -1.49 20.35
CA TYR A 162 13.29 -1.70 20.23
C TYR A 162 14.09 -0.47 20.68
N LEU A 163 13.72 0.72 20.27
CA LEU A 163 14.38 1.96 20.72
C LEU A 163 14.22 2.17 22.23
N LEU A 164 13.04 1.96 22.77
CA LEU A 164 12.75 2.10 24.20
C LEU A 164 13.57 1.11 25.05
N ASP A 165 13.68 -0.15 24.59
CA ASP A 165 14.44 -1.19 25.25
C ASP A 165 15.96 -0.89 25.22
N ASN A 166 16.44 -0.14 24.23
CA ASN A 166 17.81 0.36 24.12
C ASN A 166 18.02 1.72 24.86
N GLY A 167 17.09 2.15 25.67
CA GLY A 167 17.22 3.29 26.56
C GLY A 167 16.79 4.64 25.99
N HIS A 168 16.30 4.70 24.76
CA HIS A 168 15.79 5.96 24.18
C HIS A 168 14.54 6.45 24.91
N ARG A 169 14.44 7.77 25.11
CA ARG A 169 13.34 8.40 25.85
C ARG A 169 12.75 9.64 25.17
N SER A 170 13.41 10.20 24.17
CA SER A 170 12.94 11.34 23.42
C SER A 170 12.87 11.01 21.93
N ILE A 171 11.83 10.27 21.58
CA ILE A 171 11.66 9.67 20.26
C ILE A 171 10.70 10.53 19.45
N ALA A 172 11.15 11.01 18.28
CA ALA A 172 10.26 11.64 17.30
C ALA A 172 9.68 10.58 16.35
N GLY A 173 8.49 10.88 15.79
CA GLY A 173 7.86 10.05 14.77
C GLY A 173 7.63 10.83 13.48
N ILE A 174 7.86 10.21 12.33
CA ILE A 174 7.56 10.77 11.00
C ILE A 174 6.65 9.79 10.28
N PHE A 175 5.39 10.16 10.07
CA PHE A 175 4.37 9.25 9.53
C PHE A 175 3.63 9.87 8.35
N LYS A 176 3.12 9.02 7.48
CA LYS A 176 2.32 9.42 6.32
C LYS A 176 0.85 9.50 6.70
N ALA A 177 0.23 10.64 6.40
CA ALA A 177 -1.13 10.95 6.86
C ALA A 177 -2.23 10.39 5.95
N ASP A 178 -1.94 10.18 4.68
CA ASP A 178 -2.93 9.87 3.65
C ASP A 178 -3.01 8.39 3.25
N ASP A 179 -2.27 7.50 3.94
CA ASP A 179 -2.47 6.05 3.81
C ASP A 179 -2.66 5.34 5.17
N ILE A 180 -3.30 4.19 5.12
CA ILE A 180 -3.63 3.41 6.33
C ILE A 180 -2.38 2.86 7.01
N GLN A 181 -1.32 2.55 6.25
CA GLN A 181 -0.05 2.08 6.78
C GLN A 181 0.55 3.11 7.74
N GLY A 182 0.56 4.38 7.34
CA GLY A 182 1.10 5.46 8.17
C GLY A 182 0.34 5.63 9.47
N GLN A 183 -0.99 5.54 9.42
CA GLN A 183 -1.84 5.59 10.62
C GLN A 183 -1.60 4.40 11.55
N ASN A 184 -1.48 3.20 10.99
CA ASN A 184 -1.25 1.98 11.76
C ASN A 184 0.16 1.96 12.38
N ARG A 185 1.21 2.34 11.64
CA ARG A 185 2.58 2.48 12.18
C ARG A 185 2.63 3.49 13.32
N HIS A 186 1.95 4.64 13.16
CA HIS A 186 1.79 5.61 14.24
C HIS A 186 1.04 5.04 15.46
N ARG A 187 -0.04 4.28 15.25
CA ARG A 187 -0.76 3.62 16.34
C ARG A 187 0.16 2.71 17.16
N GLY A 188 0.96 1.90 16.46
CA GLY A 188 1.97 1.04 17.10
C GLY A 188 3.04 1.83 17.87
N TYR A 189 3.51 2.95 17.30
CA TYR A 189 4.42 3.88 17.97
C TYR A 189 3.82 4.42 19.27
N VAL A 190 2.59 4.91 19.24
CA VAL A 190 1.89 5.43 20.43
C VAL A 190 1.71 4.33 21.48
N GLN A 191 1.31 3.12 21.06
CA GLN A 191 1.14 1.99 21.97
C GLN A 191 2.44 1.66 22.70
N ALA A 192 3.56 1.59 22.01
CA ALA A 192 4.86 1.28 22.62
C ALA A 192 5.29 2.35 23.64
N LEU A 193 5.07 3.64 23.33
CA LEU A 193 5.34 4.73 24.27
C LEU A 193 4.47 4.62 25.54
N GLN A 194 3.19 4.35 25.39
CA GLN A 194 2.25 4.22 26.51
C GLN A 194 2.61 3.04 27.41
N GLU A 195 2.93 1.89 26.84
CA GLU A 195 3.35 0.71 27.61
C GLU A 195 4.66 0.94 28.39
N ALA A 196 5.54 1.81 27.86
CA ALA A 196 6.76 2.24 28.55
C ALA A 196 6.51 3.36 29.59
N GLY A 197 5.26 3.74 29.84
CA GLY A 197 4.90 4.83 30.76
C GLY A 197 5.27 6.23 30.27
N MET A 198 5.51 6.39 28.96
CA MET A 198 5.85 7.68 28.39
C MET A 198 4.61 8.43 27.89
N LEU A 199 4.60 9.74 28.09
CA LEU A 199 3.54 10.59 27.56
C LEU A 199 3.73 10.77 26.05
N TYR A 200 2.64 10.59 25.29
CA TYR A 200 2.61 10.94 23.89
C TYR A 200 2.69 12.46 23.74
N ASP A 201 3.65 12.91 22.92
CA ASP A 201 3.86 14.32 22.62
C ASP A 201 3.60 14.56 21.13
N PRO A 202 2.47 15.18 20.75
CA PRO A 202 2.13 15.43 19.35
C PRO A 202 3.12 16.39 18.67
N ASP A 203 3.82 17.25 19.42
CA ASP A 203 4.81 18.17 18.88
C ASP A 203 6.07 17.47 18.36
N LYS A 204 6.29 16.20 18.77
CA LYS A 204 7.37 15.34 18.25
C LYS A 204 6.94 14.50 17.06
N VAL A 205 5.72 14.64 16.57
CA VAL A 205 5.20 13.86 15.44
C VAL A 205 5.06 14.73 14.20
N ILE A 206 5.69 14.28 13.13
CA ILE A 206 5.67 14.94 11.82
C ILE A 206 4.77 14.12 10.90
N TRP A 207 3.66 14.73 10.46
CA TRP A 207 2.77 14.14 9.49
C TRP A 207 3.04 14.73 8.10
N PHE A 208 3.25 13.85 7.11
CA PHE A 208 3.42 14.28 5.71
C PHE A 208 2.39 13.59 4.80
N HIS A 209 2.19 14.16 3.61
CA HIS A 209 1.30 13.64 2.58
C HIS A 209 2.10 13.24 1.34
N THR A 210 1.45 12.55 0.43
CA THR A 210 2.04 12.12 -0.84
C THR A 210 2.72 13.28 -1.59
N GLU A 211 2.11 14.45 -1.59
CA GLU A 211 2.54 15.63 -2.35
C GLU A 211 3.83 16.28 -1.78
N ASP A 212 3.99 16.26 -0.47
CA ASP A 212 5.10 16.92 0.23
C ASP A 212 6.16 15.95 0.78
N ARG A 213 6.04 14.64 0.46
CA ARG A 213 6.93 13.58 0.96
C ARG A 213 8.43 13.82 0.76
N LYS A 214 8.82 14.61 -0.26
CA LYS A 214 10.22 14.92 -0.56
C LYS A 214 10.79 16.07 0.26
N VAL A 215 9.94 16.87 0.88
CA VAL A 215 10.34 18.13 1.54
C VAL A 215 9.95 18.12 3.02
N HIS A 216 8.69 17.86 3.33
CA HIS A 216 8.12 18.04 4.66
C HIS A 216 8.78 17.20 5.76
N PRO A 217 9.13 15.91 5.55
CA PRO A 217 9.83 15.12 6.56
C PRO A 217 11.17 15.73 6.98
N ARG A 218 11.97 16.16 6.00
CA ARG A 218 13.27 16.79 6.23
C ARG A 218 13.13 18.15 6.93
N GLU A 219 12.24 18.99 6.46
CA GLU A 219 12.02 20.31 7.08
C GLU A 219 11.41 20.17 8.48
N GLY A 220 10.53 19.20 8.68
CA GLY A 220 9.91 18.91 9.95
C GLY A 220 10.92 18.57 11.03
N ILE A 221 11.81 17.60 10.78
CA ILE A 221 12.85 17.24 11.76
C ILE A 221 13.80 18.39 12.05
N LEU A 222 14.23 19.13 11.04
CA LEU A 222 15.09 20.31 11.23
C LEU A 222 14.39 21.43 12.03
N ARG A 223 13.08 21.57 11.90
CA ARG A 223 12.26 22.51 12.67
C ARG A 223 12.15 22.12 14.14
N LEU A 224 11.98 20.83 14.44
CA LEU A 224 11.98 20.32 15.82
C LEU A 224 13.31 20.64 16.52
N LEU A 225 14.42 20.37 15.85
CA LEU A 225 15.76 20.67 16.36
C LEU A 225 15.99 22.18 16.55
N ALA A 226 15.51 23.00 15.61
CA ALA A 226 15.62 24.46 15.70
C ALA A 226 14.81 25.07 16.86
N LYS A 227 13.73 24.40 17.27
CA LYS A 227 12.95 24.75 18.47
C LYS A 227 13.64 24.34 19.77
N GLY A 228 14.80 23.69 19.73
CA GLY A 228 15.51 23.21 20.90
C GLY A 228 14.92 21.92 21.50
N ILE A 229 14.07 21.21 20.76
CA ILE A 229 13.54 19.90 21.20
C ILE A 229 14.70 18.91 21.15
N SER A 230 15.06 18.39 22.33
CA SER A 230 16.07 17.34 22.42
C SER A 230 15.46 16.03 21.94
N LEU A 231 16.15 15.38 20.98
CA LEU A 231 15.75 14.06 20.44
C LEU A 231 16.91 13.10 20.61
N ASP A 232 16.61 11.84 20.91
CA ASP A 232 17.60 10.75 20.98
C ASP A 232 17.31 9.66 19.93
N ALA A 233 16.10 9.65 19.34
CA ALA A 233 15.77 8.76 18.23
C ALA A 233 14.66 9.32 17.34
N VAL A 234 14.58 8.76 16.11
CA VAL A 234 13.51 9.04 15.15
C VAL A 234 13.00 7.74 14.55
N VAL A 235 11.69 7.52 14.68
CA VAL A 235 10.95 6.46 13.97
C VAL A 235 10.46 7.03 12.65
N CYS A 236 10.97 6.52 11.53
CA CYS A 236 10.56 6.95 10.21
C CYS A 236 9.48 6.04 9.65
N TYR A 237 8.54 6.64 8.88
CA TYR A 237 7.51 5.92 8.16
C TYR A 237 8.09 4.76 7.35
N ASN A 238 9.19 5.01 6.62
CA ASN A 238 9.90 3.96 5.88
C ASN A 238 11.38 4.33 5.66
N ASP A 239 12.13 3.43 5.00
CA ASP A 239 13.55 3.61 4.72
C ASP A 239 13.79 4.83 3.81
N GLN A 240 12.89 5.12 2.87
CA GLN A 240 12.99 6.31 2.03
C GLN A 240 13.02 7.60 2.85
N ILE A 241 12.18 7.69 3.88
CA ILE A 241 12.15 8.84 4.79
C ILE A 241 13.40 8.86 5.66
N ALA A 242 13.83 7.70 6.18
CA ALA A 242 15.07 7.61 6.95
C ALA A 242 16.27 8.13 6.14
N MET A 243 16.40 7.70 4.89
CA MET A 243 17.47 8.13 3.99
C MET A 243 17.39 9.61 3.56
N GLN A 244 16.23 10.25 3.72
CA GLN A 244 16.10 11.70 3.52
C GLN A 244 16.55 12.49 4.75
N ILE A 245 16.26 12.02 5.96
CA ILE A 245 16.57 12.77 7.17
C ILE A 245 18.01 12.59 7.66
N ILE A 246 18.65 11.46 7.42
CA ILE A 246 20.03 11.21 7.82
C ILE A 246 21.00 12.28 7.26
N PRO A 247 21.01 12.60 5.97
CA PRO A 247 21.82 13.69 5.46
C PRO A 247 21.42 15.07 6.01
N ALA A 248 20.12 15.27 6.32
CA ALA A 248 19.67 16.52 6.92
C ALA A 248 20.19 16.69 8.35
N LEU A 249 20.22 15.62 9.15
CA LEU A 249 20.84 15.60 10.48
C LEU A 249 22.36 15.90 10.38
N ALA A 250 23.04 15.22 9.46
CA ALA A 250 24.47 15.40 9.21
C ALA A 250 24.80 16.86 8.83
N SER A 251 23.93 17.55 8.07
CA SER A 251 24.10 18.97 7.73
C SER A 251 24.05 19.92 8.93
N ARG A 252 23.58 19.44 10.09
CA ARG A 252 23.58 20.14 11.38
C ARG A 252 24.64 19.62 12.34
N GLY A 253 25.57 18.78 11.87
CA GLY A 253 26.61 18.18 12.68
C GLY A 253 26.13 17.06 13.61
N ILE A 254 24.91 16.55 13.39
CA ILE A 254 24.30 15.47 14.18
C ILE A 254 24.63 14.15 13.50
N ARG A 255 25.25 13.23 14.25
CA ARG A 255 25.69 11.93 13.77
C ARG A 255 24.61 10.87 14.03
N VAL A 256 24.49 9.93 13.11
CA VAL A 256 23.65 8.75 13.24
C VAL A 256 24.59 7.54 13.25
N PRO A 257 24.55 6.69 14.27
CA PRO A 257 23.62 6.66 15.40
C PRO A 257 24.04 7.41 16.66
N GLU A 258 25.27 7.99 16.73
CA GLU A 258 25.92 8.42 17.97
C GLU A 258 25.15 9.53 18.72
N ASP A 259 24.54 10.45 18.01
CA ASP A 259 23.79 11.56 18.59
C ASP A 259 22.29 11.32 18.52
N ILE A 260 21.79 10.76 17.41
CA ILE A 260 20.38 10.39 17.21
C ILE A 260 20.29 9.05 16.47
N SER A 261 19.60 8.08 17.04
CA SER A 261 19.25 6.83 16.36
C SER A 261 18.13 7.04 15.35
N VAL A 262 18.22 6.38 14.18
CA VAL A 262 17.21 6.49 13.12
C VAL A 262 16.76 5.10 12.70
N THR A 263 15.44 4.88 12.67
CA THR A 263 14.87 3.63 12.18
C THR A 263 14.08 3.84 10.90
N GLY A 264 13.99 2.78 10.09
CA GLY A 264 13.20 2.72 8.86
C GLY A 264 12.08 1.71 8.94
N TYR A 265 11.52 1.39 7.78
CA TYR A 265 10.54 0.34 7.52
C TYR A 265 10.71 -0.11 6.07
N ASP A 266 10.44 -1.37 5.76
CA ASP A 266 10.43 -2.05 4.48
C ASP A 266 11.70 -2.86 4.17
N ASN A 267 12.81 -2.68 4.87
CA ASN A 267 14.09 -3.34 4.59
C ASN A 267 14.44 -3.30 3.10
N SER A 268 14.35 -2.11 2.53
CA SER A 268 14.60 -1.88 1.10
C SER A 268 16.09 -1.91 0.77
N CYS A 269 16.43 -2.05 -0.52
CA CYS A 269 17.82 -1.98 -0.97
C CYS A 269 18.49 -0.61 -0.65
N MET A 270 17.69 0.44 -0.38
CA MET A 270 18.20 1.75 0.05
C MET A 270 18.69 1.74 1.50
N ALA A 271 18.28 0.77 2.29
CA ALA A 271 18.66 0.63 3.70
C ALA A 271 20.08 0.10 3.90
N MET A 272 20.83 -0.18 2.83
CA MET A 272 22.16 -0.78 2.87
C MET A 272 23.11 -0.04 1.93
N GLY A 273 24.32 0.24 2.39
CA GLY A 273 25.40 0.80 1.58
C GLY A 273 26.67 1.04 2.40
N ASP A 274 27.86 0.77 1.83
CA ASP A 274 29.19 1.06 2.39
C ASP A 274 29.35 0.81 3.91
N GLY A 275 28.81 -0.32 4.39
CA GLY A 275 28.86 -0.67 5.82
C GLY A 275 27.77 -0.03 6.69
N PHE A 276 26.86 0.77 6.11
CA PHE A 276 25.69 1.31 6.79
C PHE A 276 24.46 0.44 6.55
N HIS A 277 23.75 0.08 7.62
CA HIS A 277 22.50 -0.69 7.58
C HIS A 277 21.47 -0.07 8.50
N LEU A 278 20.29 0.22 7.99
CA LEU A 278 19.17 0.69 8.82
C LEU A 278 18.66 -0.42 9.74
N THR A 279 18.33 -0.05 10.97
CA THR A 279 17.41 -0.82 11.80
C THR A 279 16.00 -0.58 11.24
N THR A 280 15.33 -1.64 10.80
CA THR A 280 14.11 -1.53 9.98
C THR A 280 13.20 -2.74 10.19
N ILE A 281 11.94 -2.62 9.77
CA ILE A 281 11.00 -3.74 9.69
C ILE A 281 11.02 -4.32 8.28
N VAL A 282 11.06 -5.64 8.18
CA VAL A 282 11.01 -6.34 6.88
C VAL A 282 9.63 -6.22 6.25
N HIS A 283 9.58 -5.75 5.02
CA HIS A 283 8.45 -5.90 4.13
C HIS A 283 8.76 -7.03 3.13
N PRO A 284 8.06 -8.17 3.21
CA PRO A 284 8.34 -9.32 2.34
C PRO A 284 7.74 -9.09 0.94
N GLN A 285 8.36 -8.24 0.15
CA GLN A 285 7.84 -7.63 -1.09
C GLN A 285 7.37 -8.67 -2.10
N GLU A 286 8.25 -9.59 -2.50
CA GLU A 286 7.92 -10.66 -3.45
C GLU A 286 6.83 -11.57 -2.91
N LYS A 287 6.98 -12.03 -1.66
CA LYS A 287 6.01 -12.92 -1.00
C LYS A 287 4.62 -12.30 -0.88
N LEU A 288 4.53 -10.99 -0.62
CA LEU A 288 3.24 -10.27 -0.62
C LEU A 288 2.59 -10.33 -2.01
N GLY A 289 3.38 -10.11 -3.07
CA GLY A 289 2.92 -10.23 -4.45
C GLY A 289 2.45 -11.64 -4.79
N GLU A 290 3.24 -12.65 -4.44
CA GLU A 290 2.89 -14.07 -4.63
C GLU A 290 1.57 -14.44 -3.93
N MET A 291 1.42 -14.04 -2.66
CA MET A 291 0.21 -14.31 -1.88
C MET A 291 -1.02 -13.62 -2.47
N ALA A 292 -0.88 -12.39 -2.96
CA ALA A 292 -1.98 -11.67 -3.61
C ALA A 292 -2.41 -12.34 -4.92
N ALA A 293 -1.45 -12.80 -5.73
CA ALA A 293 -1.73 -13.51 -6.96
C ALA A 293 -2.40 -14.87 -6.69
N GLN A 294 -1.90 -15.64 -5.72
CA GLN A 294 -2.49 -16.91 -5.30
C GLN A 294 -3.92 -16.73 -4.80
N LEU A 295 -4.17 -15.70 -3.97
CA LEU A 295 -5.51 -15.38 -3.47
C LEU A 295 -6.46 -15.04 -4.62
N LEU A 296 -6.01 -14.20 -5.58
CA LEU A 296 -6.81 -13.88 -6.75
C LEU A 296 -7.12 -15.12 -7.60
N LEU A 297 -6.15 -16.02 -7.81
CA LEU A 297 -6.36 -17.27 -8.55
C LEU A 297 -7.39 -18.18 -7.88
N SER A 298 -7.39 -18.29 -6.54
CA SER A 298 -8.40 -19.01 -5.79
C SER A 298 -9.81 -18.45 -6.02
N LEU A 299 -9.93 -17.11 -6.03
CA LEU A 299 -11.21 -16.45 -6.36
C LEU A 299 -11.65 -16.74 -7.81
N LEU A 300 -10.73 -16.71 -8.78
CA LEU A 300 -11.00 -17.01 -10.19
C LEU A 300 -11.42 -18.48 -10.44
N ARG A 301 -10.98 -19.38 -9.56
CA ARG A 301 -11.39 -20.80 -9.57
C ARG A 301 -12.76 -21.01 -8.89
N GLY A 302 -13.33 -19.96 -8.29
CA GLY A 302 -14.61 -20.06 -7.56
C GLY A 302 -14.49 -20.79 -6.22
N GLU A 303 -13.30 -20.81 -5.62
CA GLU A 303 -13.08 -21.44 -4.33
C GLU A 303 -13.81 -20.66 -3.22
N THR A 304 -14.49 -21.39 -2.32
CA THR A 304 -15.11 -20.77 -1.14
C THR A 304 -14.06 -20.57 -0.07
N LEU A 305 -13.64 -19.32 0.14
CA LEU A 305 -12.61 -18.97 1.11
C LEU A 305 -13.24 -18.63 2.47
N GLN A 306 -12.63 -19.10 3.54
CA GLN A 306 -12.94 -18.62 4.89
C GLN A 306 -12.40 -17.19 5.07
N PRO A 307 -12.98 -16.38 5.99
CA PRO A 307 -12.52 -14.99 6.20
C PRO A 307 -11.01 -14.88 6.44
N GLU A 308 -10.41 -15.81 7.17
CA GLU A 308 -8.97 -15.83 7.47
C GLU A 308 -8.11 -16.13 6.23
N GLN A 309 -8.66 -16.84 5.25
CA GLN A 309 -7.99 -17.15 3.98
C GLN A 309 -8.09 -15.98 2.99
N SER A 310 -9.14 -15.17 3.09
CA SER A 310 -9.36 -14.01 2.24
C SER A 310 -8.73 -12.72 2.78
N LYS A 311 -8.39 -12.69 4.08
CA LYS A 311 -7.81 -11.53 4.78
C LYS A 311 -6.46 -11.92 5.38
N ILE A 312 -5.43 -11.88 4.56
CA ILE A 312 -4.10 -12.31 4.96
C ILE A 312 -3.37 -11.15 5.62
N LEU A 313 -2.94 -11.35 6.87
CA LEU A 313 -2.16 -10.37 7.63
C LEU A 313 -0.74 -10.91 7.86
N ILE A 314 0.23 -10.35 7.16
CA ILE A 314 1.64 -10.73 7.23
C ILE A 314 2.25 -10.14 8.50
N GLN A 315 2.89 -11.00 9.30
CA GLN A 315 3.54 -10.56 10.53
C GLN A 315 4.88 -9.87 10.22
N PRO A 316 5.16 -8.72 10.87
CA PRO A 316 6.41 -8.00 10.68
C PRO A 316 7.58 -8.71 11.37
N GLU A 317 8.77 -8.50 10.83
CA GLU A 317 10.05 -8.95 11.38
C GLU A 317 10.98 -7.74 11.52
N LEU A 318 11.69 -7.64 12.66
CA LEU A 318 12.66 -6.58 12.91
C LEU A 318 14.04 -7.03 12.46
N VAL A 319 14.71 -6.22 11.65
CA VAL A 319 16.12 -6.34 11.31
C VAL A 319 16.90 -5.22 12.00
N VAL A 320 17.84 -5.61 12.84
CA VAL A 320 18.72 -4.68 13.56
C VAL A 320 19.94 -4.37 12.69
N GLY A 321 20.13 -3.07 12.41
CA GLY A 321 21.29 -2.54 11.72
C GLY A 321 22.17 -1.70 12.66
N ASN A 322 23.01 -0.85 12.05
CA ASN A 322 23.90 0.04 12.79
C ASN A 322 23.45 1.52 12.78
N SER A 323 22.21 1.78 12.40
CA SER A 323 21.62 3.13 12.49
C SER A 323 21.06 3.48 13.87
N CYS A 324 21.18 2.55 14.82
CA CYS A 324 20.75 2.71 16.20
C CYS A 324 21.85 2.26 17.15
N CYS A 325 22.01 2.97 18.25
CA CYS A 325 22.89 2.58 19.37
C CYS A 325 22.14 2.62 20.69
N GLY A 326 22.55 1.80 21.66
CA GLY A 326 22.02 1.88 23.01
C GLY A 326 22.58 3.10 23.75
N ILE A 327 21.71 3.85 24.42
CA ILE A 327 22.12 5.03 25.22
C ILE A 327 23.06 4.62 26.38
N PHE A 328 22.96 3.36 26.83
CA PHE A 328 23.79 2.85 27.94
C PHE A 328 25.27 2.63 27.58
N THR A 329 25.61 2.48 26.29
CA THR A 329 27.00 2.25 25.82
C THR A 329 27.77 3.55 25.64
N SER A 330 27.15 4.70 25.45
CA SER A 330 27.87 5.96 25.18
C SER A 330 28.32 6.72 26.43
N LYS A 331 27.83 6.36 27.63
CA LYS A 331 28.21 7.04 28.89
C LYS A 331 29.41 6.39 29.66
N TYR A 332 29.89 5.25 29.21
CA TYR A 332 30.97 4.52 29.94
C TYR A 332 32.20 4.14 29.11
N THR A 333 32.37 4.71 27.92
CA THR A 333 33.60 4.49 27.11
C THR A 333 34.51 5.71 27.13
N THR A 334 34.68 6.32 28.32
CA THR A 334 35.81 7.21 28.61
C THR A 334 36.38 6.83 29.93
N CYS A 335 37.31 5.90 29.86
CA CYS A 335 38.46 5.76 30.79
C CYS A 335 39.72 5.44 29.99
#